data_1564c798f0deea2cf85a2376295400db
#
_entry.id   1564c798f0deea2cf85a2376295400db
#
_cell.length_a   1.000
_cell.length_b   1.000
_cell.length_c   1.000
_cell.angle_alpha   90.00
_cell.angle_beta   90.00
_cell.angle_gamma   90.00
#
_symmetry.space_group_name_H-M   'P 1'
#
loop_
_entity.id
_entity.type
_entity.pdbx_description
1 polymer ?
#
loop_
_entity_poly.entity_id
_entity_poly.type
_entity_poly.pdbx_seq_one_letter_code
_entity_poly.pdbx_strand_id
1 'polypeptide(L)'
;MKRLLPILLCSLLLSGLRNATAQEASKTWTLQECLDYAYQNNIQVRQSRNNQLSGIEDTKQAKAALFPSLVASTTQSYTNYPSSEVTDNNSYTGTYGITAGMTIFEGGKLRTEVKRQKVQNQMDALSVEESVNDIRIAIVQAYMQCLYAADAVRINRSTAEASKAQRDRAEEMLRTGSISRVDFAQLQSQYSSDEYQIVVAGSTLDNYKLQLKQLLELDIMEEMNPAVPGVKEENVLKALPPKNEVYETALKVMPQIRRGELGIEAAKLEEKSARAGFFPSISLSASVGTGHMSNNDFESGSQIWNRFNENVGLTLNIPIFSNRKNRTAVNKAKIALNDSYLEWTSLQKELLRNMESAYLDAVSAQAQYLSAREKEKYARESYELTSEQFRVGVKNTVELITAQNEYSAAQQQVLQAKYLTLLSIELLNIYQGLPASDIY
;
A
#
# COMPACT_ATOMS: atom_id res chain seq x y z
N MET A 1 -14.17 -9.40 69.15
CA MET A 1 -13.61 -8.39 70.10
C MET A 1 -13.07 -7.22 69.29
N LYS A 2 -13.77 -6.12 69.46
CA LYS A 2 -13.29 -4.75 69.65
C LYS A 2 -12.49 -4.15 68.49
N ARG A 3 -13.13 -3.21 67.67
CA ARG A 3 -13.09 -1.74 67.86
C ARG A 3 -11.80 -1.14 67.26
N LEU A 4 -11.70 -0.10 66.47
CA LEU A 4 -12.46 1.15 66.31
C LEU A 4 -12.05 1.86 65.02
N LEU A 5 -12.97 2.50 64.36
CA LEU A 5 -12.81 3.67 63.50
C LEU A 5 -12.27 4.86 64.32
N PRO A 6 -11.57 5.86 63.76
CA PRO A 6 -12.19 7.14 63.48
C PRO A 6 -11.80 7.70 62.10
N ILE A 7 -12.73 8.19 61.27
CA ILE A 7 -13.42 9.49 61.24
C ILE A 7 -12.48 10.71 61.07
N LEU A 8 -12.61 11.28 59.89
CA LEU A 8 -12.60 12.70 59.52
C LEU A 8 -11.33 13.52 59.71
N LEU A 9 -10.78 13.97 58.58
CA LEU A 9 -10.62 15.42 58.38
C LEU A 9 -10.76 15.78 56.91
N CYS A 10 -11.88 16.41 56.55
CA CYS A 10 -12.06 17.22 55.36
C CYS A 10 -11.03 18.36 55.37
N SER A 11 -10.17 18.43 54.36
CA SER A 11 -9.55 19.68 53.94
C SER A 11 -9.84 19.89 52.49
N LEU A 12 -10.81 20.76 52.23
CA LEU A 12 -10.99 21.45 50.95
C LEU A 12 -9.66 22.08 50.53
N LEU A 13 -9.06 21.55 49.49
CA LEU A 13 -8.16 22.32 48.63
C LEU A 13 -8.82 22.37 47.27
N LEU A 14 -9.59 23.42 47.05
CA LEU A 14 -9.87 23.97 45.72
C LEU A 14 -8.51 24.34 45.11
N SER A 15 -7.88 23.42 44.41
CA SER A 15 -6.86 23.70 43.43
C SER A 15 -7.56 23.73 42.08
N GLY A 16 -7.72 24.96 41.57
CA GLY A 16 -8.38 25.25 40.31
C GLY A 16 -7.92 24.33 39.22
N LEU A 17 -8.87 23.65 38.59
CA LEU A 17 -8.74 23.17 37.21
C LEU A 17 -8.51 24.43 36.34
N ARG A 18 -7.26 24.80 36.20
CA ARG A 18 -6.86 25.50 34.99
C ARG A 18 -7.05 24.46 33.86
N ASN A 19 -8.18 24.52 33.18
CA ASN A 19 -8.28 24.11 31.81
C ASN A 19 -7.27 24.97 31.03
N ALA A 20 -6.01 24.57 31.05
CA ALA A 20 -5.11 24.87 29.97
C ALA A 20 -5.70 24.11 28.78
N THR A 21 -6.59 24.75 28.03
CA THR A 21 -6.70 24.47 26.61
C THR A 21 -5.31 24.82 26.08
N ALA A 22 -4.39 23.86 26.16
CA ALA A 22 -3.26 23.84 25.27
C ALA A 22 -3.94 23.80 23.90
N GLN A 23 -3.93 24.93 23.22
CA GLN A 23 -4.12 25.02 21.81
C GLN A 23 -2.98 24.15 21.29
N GLU A 24 -3.27 22.86 21.02
CA GLU A 24 -2.32 21.96 20.38
C GLU A 24 -1.95 22.71 19.11
N ALA A 25 -0.69 23.17 19.08
CA ALA A 25 -0.13 23.75 17.89
C ALA A 25 -0.35 22.71 16.80
N SER A 26 -1.20 23.03 15.82
CA SER A 26 -1.58 22.08 14.77
C SER A 26 -0.30 21.45 14.22
N LYS A 27 -0.15 20.15 14.41
CA LYS A 27 1.04 19.41 14.01
C LYS A 27 1.25 19.61 12.52
N THR A 28 2.38 20.17 12.15
CA THR A 28 2.78 20.24 10.74
C THR A 28 3.53 18.96 10.37
N TRP A 29 3.16 18.37 9.25
CA TRP A 29 3.72 17.12 8.77
C TRP A 29 4.73 17.38 7.66
N THR A 30 5.98 16.96 7.86
CA THR A 30 6.98 16.90 6.78
C THR A 30 6.76 15.66 5.92
N LEU A 31 7.33 15.63 4.71
CA LEU A 31 7.26 14.46 3.84
C LEU A 31 7.85 13.22 4.54
N GLN A 32 9.00 13.36 5.21
CA GLN A 32 9.66 12.26 5.91
C GLN A 32 8.79 11.70 7.04
N GLU A 33 8.18 12.58 7.85
CA GLU A 33 7.25 12.15 8.91
C GLU A 33 6.03 11.43 8.35
N CYS A 34 5.49 11.86 7.20
CA CYS A 34 4.40 11.18 6.51
C CYS A 34 4.83 9.77 6.08
N LEU A 35 6.01 9.62 5.49
CA LEU A 35 6.54 8.33 5.06
C LEU A 35 6.76 7.39 6.25
N ASP A 36 7.42 7.85 7.31
CA ASP A 36 7.72 7.04 8.48
C ASP A 36 6.45 6.58 9.20
N TYR A 37 5.45 7.46 9.30
CA TYR A 37 4.16 7.13 9.89
C TYR A 37 3.39 6.09 9.07
N ALA A 38 3.34 6.28 7.74
CA ALA A 38 2.65 5.36 6.85
C ALA A 38 3.28 3.96 6.81
N TYR A 39 4.61 3.87 6.87
CA TYR A 39 5.30 2.57 6.93
C TYR A 39 4.89 1.72 8.13
N GLN A 40 4.47 2.35 9.21
CA GLN A 40 4.02 1.67 10.43
C GLN A 40 2.51 1.40 10.43
N ASN A 41 1.71 2.35 9.93
CA ASN A 41 0.27 2.38 10.16
C ASN A 41 -0.57 2.04 8.92
N ASN A 42 -0.05 2.23 7.70
CA ASN A 42 -0.83 1.99 6.50
C ASN A 42 -1.33 0.55 6.41
N ILE A 43 -2.63 0.39 6.13
CA ILE A 43 -3.34 -0.90 6.10
C ILE A 43 -2.74 -1.84 5.06
N GLN A 44 -2.40 -1.36 3.87
CA GLN A 44 -1.84 -2.19 2.80
C GLN A 44 -0.48 -2.78 3.19
N VAL A 45 0.40 -1.98 3.79
CA VAL A 45 1.70 -2.44 4.30
C VAL A 45 1.52 -3.45 5.43
N ARG A 46 0.57 -3.21 6.35
CA ARG A 46 0.26 -4.13 7.45
C ARG A 46 -0.32 -5.46 6.93
N GLN A 47 -1.18 -5.42 5.92
CA GLN A 47 -1.70 -6.63 5.27
C GLN A 47 -0.59 -7.44 4.62
N SER A 48 0.34 -6.79 3.89
CA SER A 48 1.50 -7.47 3.30
C SER A 48 2.40 -8.12 4.36
N ARG A 49 2.62 -7.45 5.51
CA ARG A 49 3.34 -8.04 6.66
C ARG A 49 2.61 -9.25 7.25
N ASN A 50 1.28 -9.19 7.37
CA ASN A 50 0.49 -10.32 7.84
C ASN A 50 0.58 -11.51 6.87
N ASN A 51 0.58 -11.26 5.56
CA ASN A 51 0.80 -12.31 4.55
C ASN A 51 2.19 -12.95 4.69
N GLN A 52 3.23 -12.15 4.91
CA GLN A 52 4.58 -12.65 5.20
C GLN A 52 4.61 -13.52 6.47
N LEU A 53 3.94 -13.08 7.54
CA LEU A 53 3.83 -13.88 8.77
C LEU A 53 3.11 -15.21 8.52
N SER A 54 2.03 -15.21 7.72
CA SER A 54 1.35 -16.44 7.29
C SER A 54 2.29 -17.36 6.54
N GLY A 55 3.10 -16.86 5.59
CA GLY A 55 4.10 -17.63 4.86
C GLY A 55 5.20 -18.24 5.75
N ILE A 56 5.51 -17.57 6.88
CA ILE A 56 6.41 -18.13 7.90
C ILE A 56 5.77 -19.37 8.56
N GLU A 57 4.47 -19.31 8.89
CA GLU A 57 3.74 -20.46 9.45
C GLU A 57 3.64 -21.61 8.43
N ASP A 58 3.37 -21.31 7.15
CA ASP A 58 3.39 -22.32 6.09
C ASP A 58 4.74 -23.01 5.97
N THR A 59 5.83 -22.25 6.12
CA THR A 59 7.19 -22.82 6.16
C THR A 59 7.40 -23.73 7.38
N LYS A 60 6.84 -23.37 8.54
CA LYS A 60 6.89 -24.24 9.75
C LYS A 60 6.05 -25.49 9.54
N GLN A 61 4.86 -25.37 8.95
CA GLN A 61 3.99 -26.51 8.61
C GLN A 61 4.69 -27.48 7.64
N ALA A 62 5.31 -26.96 6.57
CA ALA A 62 6.07 -27.79 5.63
C ALA A 62 7.24 -28.54 6.29
N LYS A 63 7.91 -27.92 7.26
CA LYS A 63 8.95 -28.60 8.07
C LYS A 63 8.33 -29.64 9.01
N ALA A 64 7.18 -29.34 9.64
CA ALA A 64 6.49 -30.26 10.53
C ALA A 64 5.98 -31.51 9.79
N ALA A 65 5.64 -31.40 8.49
CA ALA A 65 5.24 -32.53 7.65
C ALA A 65 6.36 -33.58 7.45
N LEU A 66 7.59 -33.29 7.85
CA LEU A 66 8.70 -34.27 7.90
C LEU A 66 8.66 -35.17 9.14
N PHE A 67 7.82 -34.87 10.13
CA PHE A 67 7.66 -35.58 11.39
C PHE A 67 6.32 -36.36 11.41
N PRO A 68 6.19 -37.35 12.32
CA PRO A 68 4.94 -38.09 12.46
C PRO A 68 3.76 -37.17 12.90
N SER A 69 2.59 -37.41 12.32
CA SER A 69 1.34 -36.91 12.85
C SER A 69 0.75 -37.92 13.84
N LEU A 70 0.06 -37.45 14.88
CA LEU A 70 -0.62 -38.27 15.87
C LEU A 70 -2.07 -37.84 15.93
N VAL A 71 -2.98 -38.82 15.76
CA VAL A 71 -4.43 -38.58 15.77
C VAL A 71 -5.08 -39.60 16.71
N ALA A 72 -5.86 -39.09 17.66
CA ALA A 72 -6.77 -39.92 18.47
C ALA A 72 -8.16 -39.84 17.85
N SER A 73 -8.82 -41.01 17.70
CA SER A 73 -10.16 -41.09 17.14
C SER A 73 -11.03 -41.99 17.98
N THR A 74 -12.31 -41.65 18.09
CA THR A 74 -13.35 -42.54 18.60
C THR A 74 -14.51 -42.49 17.62
N THR A 75 -15.03 -43.68 17.29
CA THR A 75 -16.20 -43.80 16.45
C THR A 75 -17.26 -44.60 17.22
N GLN A 76 -18.48 -44.08 17.29
CA GLN A 76 -19.65 -44.76 17.84
C GLN A 76 -20.64 -44.94 16.70
N SER A 77 -21.07 -46.18 16.46
CA SER A 77 -21.97 -46.50 15.37
C SER A 77 -23.12 -47.36 15.90
N TYR A 78 -24.34 -46.97 15.54
CA TYR A 78 -25.52 -47.77 15.73
C TYR A 78 -26.07 -48.19 14.36
N THR A 79 -26.20 -49.48 14.15
CA THR A 79 -26.69 -50.05 12.90
C THR A 79 -27.97 -50.86 13.19
N ASN A 80 -29.02 -50.56 12.46
CA ASN A 80 -30.28 -51.31 12.48
C ASN A 80 -30.42 -52.10 11.17
N TYR A 81 -30.75 -53.36 11.26
CA TYR A 81 -31.01 -54.29 10.14
C TYR A 81 -32.50 -54.66 10.10
N PRO A 82 -33.37 -53.83 9.48
CA PRO A 82 -34.84 -53.96 9.61
C PRO A 82 -35.43 -55.24 8.98
N SER A 83 -34.67 -55.93 8.15
CA SER A 83 -35.14 -57.13 7.43
C SER A 83 -34.15 -58.28 7.50
N SER A 84 -33.44 -58.46 8.60
CA SER A 84 -32.45 -59.54 8.72
C SER A 84 -33.07 -60.79 9.35
N GLU A 85 -32.65 -61.95 8.87
CA GLU A 85 -32.91 -63.27 9.51
C GLU A 85 -31.91 -63.50 10.67
N VAL A 86 -31.08 -62.50 10.99
CA VAL A 86 -30.11 -62.54 12.07
C VAL A 86 -30.82 -62.25 13.39
N THR A 87 -30.46 -62.94 14.44
CA THR A 87 -31.05 -62.88 15.78
C THR A 87 -31.01 -61.50 16.44
N ASP A 88 -30.08 -60.62 16.04
CA ASP A 88 -29.96 -59.27 16.56
C ASP A 88 -30.12 -58.23 15.44
N ASN A 89 -31.28 -57.60 15.42
CA ASN A 89 -31.59 -56.57 14.41
C ASN A 89 -30.83 -55.26 14.61
N ASN A 90 -30.18 -55.04 15.75
CA ASN A 90 -29.51 -53.83 16.11
C ASN A 90 -28.08 -54.13 16.58
N SER A 91 -27.13 -53.33 16.12
CA SER A 91 -25.75 -53.42 16.57
C SER A 91 -25.22 -52.03 16.97
N TYR A 92 -24.69 -51.91 18.18
CA TYR A 92 -23.96 -50.76 18.64
C TYR A 92 -22.47 -51.10 18.72
N THR A 93 -21.64 -50.31 18.05
CA THR A 93 -20.20 -50.55 17.98
C THR A 93 -19.46 -49.27 18.39
N GLY A 94 -18.55 -49.40 19.34
CA GLY A 94 -17.60 -48.33 19.72
C GLY A 94 -16.17 -48.76 19.35
N THR A 95 -15.45 -47.88 18.65
CA THR A 95 -14.01 -48.04 18.38
C THR A 95 -13.24 -46.84 18.92
N TYR A 96 -12.08 -47.13 19.49
CA TYR A 96 -11.17 -46.14 20.08
C TYR A 96 -9.78 -46.42 19.56
N GLY A 97 -9.09 -45.39 19.08
CA GLY A 97 -7.76 -45.60 18.54
C GLY A 97 -6.89 -44.35 18.56
N ILE A 98 -5.59 -44.57 18.62
CA ILE A 98 -4.56 -43.57 18.39
C ILE A 98 -3.72 -44.08 17.23
N THR A 99 -3.55 -43.24 16.20
CA THR A 99 -2.79 -43.56 15.00
C THR A 99 -1.67 -42.52 14.83
N ALA A 100 -0.44 -42.98 14.66
CA ALA A 100 0.69 -42.19 14.21
C ALA A 100 0.99 -42.48 12.75
N GLY A 101 1.23 -41.48 11.93
CA GLY A 101 1.59 -41.63 10.52
C GLY A 101 2.72 -40.72 10.11
N MET A 102 3.67 -41.28 9.32
CA MET A 102 4.82 -40.51 8.80
C MET A 102 5.16 -40.97 7.39
N THR A 103 5.35 -40.02 6.46
CA THR A 103 5.93 -40.30 5.16
C THR A 103 7.46 -40.25 5.25
N ILE A 104 8.12 -41.42 5.12
CA ILE A 104 9.61 -41.56 5.18
C ILE A 104 10.23 -41.09 3.88
N PHE A 105 9.61 -41.45 2.74
CA PHE A 105 10.13 -41.15 1.42
C PHE A 105 8.97 -40.95 0.41
N GLU A 106 9.06 -39.92 -0.41
CA GLU A 106 8.14 -39.63 -1.51
C GLU A 106 8.92 -38.94 -2.66
N GLY A 107 9.94 -39.64 -3.19
CA GLY A 107 10.74 -39.08 -4.29
C GLY A 107 11.41 -37.73 -3.99
N GLY A 108 11.57 -37.37 -2.71
CA GLY A 108 12.14 -36.09 -2.28
C GLY A 108 11.14 -34.92 -2.27
N LYS A 109 9.85 -35.17 -2.52
CA LYS A 109 8.76 -34.12 -2.59
C LYS A 109 8.68 -33.30 -1.32
N LEU A 110 8.63 -33.92 -0.13
CA LEU A 110 8.53 -33.19 1.15
C LEU A 110 9.68 -32.19 1.36
N ARG A 111 10.93 -32.63 1.05
CA ARG A 111 12.08 -31.71 1.16
C ARG A 111 12.07 -30.61 0.13
N THR A 112 11.55 -30.90 -1.06
CA THR A 112 11.37 -29.89 -2.13
C THR A 112 10.29 -28.88 -1.73
N GLU A 113 9.20 -29.34 -1.10
CA GLU A 113 8.15 -28.48 -0.57
C GLU A 113 8.68 -27.51 0.50
N VAL A 114 9.49 -27.99 1.46
CA VAL A 114 10.15 -27.10 2.44
C VAL A 114 11.01 -26.03 1.75
N LYS A 115 11.71 -26.38 0.67
CA LYS A 115 12.50 -25.40 -0.09
C LYS A 115 11.59 -24.39 -0.80
N ARG A 116 10.52 -24.88 -1.43
CA ARG A 116 9.54 -24.04 -2.12
C ARG A 116 8.89 -23.04 -1.18
N GLN A 117 8.47 -23.49 0.03
CA GLN A 117 7.91 -22.59 1.04
C GLN A 117 8.91 -21.55 1.55
N LYS A 118 10.20 -21.89 1.65
CA LYS A 118 11.24 -20.90 1.98
C LYS A 118 11.39 -19.84 0.90
N VAL A 119 11.36 -20.23 -0.38
CA VAL A 119 11.41 -19.29 -1.51
C VAL A 119 10.16 -18.43 -1.52
N GLN A 120 8.97 -19.02 -1.29
CA GLN A 120 7.72 -18.27 -1.18
C GLN A 120 7.79 -17.23 -0.06
N ASN A 121 8.31 -17.58 1.11
CA ASN A 121 8.46 -16.63 2.22
C ASN A 121 9.43 -15.47 1.89
N GLN A 122 10.46 -15.72 1.07
CA GLN A 122 11.32 -14.65 0.56
C GLN A 122 10.57 -13.75 -0.43
N MET A 123 9.70 -14.32 -1.28
CA MET A 123 8.83 -13.55 -2.17
C MET A 123 7.84 -12.69 -1.38
N ASP A 124 7.27 -13.23 -0.31
CA ASP A 124 6.36 -12.50 0.58
C ASP A 124 7.06 -11.32 1.27
N ALA A 125 8.34 -11.49 1.68
CA ALA A 125 9.15 -10.40 2.22
C ALA A 125 9.35 -9.28 1.18
N LEU A 126 9.66 -9.62 -0.07
CA LEU A 126 9.78 -8.65 -1.16
C LEU A 126 8.45 -7.97 -1.49
N SER A 127 7.33 -8.67 -1.34
CA SER A 127 5.99 -8.08 -1.49
C SER A 127 5.69 -7.01 -0.42
N VAL A 128 6.26 -7.13 0.78
CA VAL A 128 6.21 -6.05 1.78
C VAL A 128 6.98 -4.83 1.29
N GLU A 129 8.19 -5.03 0.76
CA GLU A 129 8.99 -3.93 0.22
C GLU A 129 8.33 -3.27 -1.00
N GLU A 130 7.67 -4.03 -1.88
CA GLU A 130 6.84 -3.50 -2.96
C GLU A 130 5.72 -2.61 -2.40
N SER A 131 4.95 -3.11 -1.44
CA SER A 131 3.87 -2.33 -0.81
C SER A 131 4.38 -1.05 -0.15
N VAL A 132 5.57 -1.08 0.46
CA VAL A 132 6.21 0.11 1.03
C VAL A 132 6.57 1.10 -0.08
N ASN A 133 7.11 0.65 -1.21
CA ASN A 133 7.44 1.53 -2.34
C ASN A 133 6.19 2.13 -2.99
N ASP A 134 5.12 1.34 -3.14
CA ASP A 134 3.84 1.83 -3.70
C ASP A 134 3.23 2.93 -2.82
N ILE A 135 3.21 2.72 -1.50
CA ILE A 135 2.72 3.72 -0.55
C ILE A 135 3.64 4.95 -0.53
N ARG A 136 4.96 4.76 -0.64
CA ARG A 136 5.90 5.88 -0.76
C ARG A 136 5.58 6.75 -1.97
N ILE A 137 5.38 6.15 -3.15
CA ILE A 137 5.00 6.85 -4.38
C ILE A 137 3.68 7.60 -4.18
N ALA A 138 2.65 6.95 -3.63
CA ALA A 138 1.35 7.57 -3.40
C ALA A 138 1.43 8.76 -2.43
N ILE A 139 2.21 8.65 -1.35
CA ILE A 139 2.41 9.74 -0.38
C ILE A 139 3.15 10.91 -1.02
N VAL A 140 4.24 10.65 -1.75
CA VAL A 140 4.99 11.70 -2.44
C VAL A 140 4.08 12.46 -3.40
N GLN A 141 3.26 11.75 -4.19
CA GLN A 141 2.30 12.35 -5.11
C GLN A 141 1.27 13.22 -4.37
N ALA A 142 0.61 12.67 -3.34
CA ALA A 142 -0.39 13.39 -2.58
C ALA A 142 0.20 14.61 -1.83
N TYR A 143 1.41 14.47 -1.30
CA TYR A 143 2.11 15.56 -0.62
C TYR A 143 2.46 16.70 -1.58
N MET A 144 3.01 16.39 -2.78
CA MET A 144 3.28 17.39 -3.81
C MET A 144 2.01 18.10 -4.30
N GLN A 145 0.90 17.37 -4.42
CA GLN A 145 -0.41 17.97 -4.73
C GLN A 145 -0.90 18.92 -3.63
N CYS A 146 -0.68 18.57 -2.36
CA CYS A 146 -0.98 19.47 -1.25
C CYS A 146 -0.14 20.77 -1.32
N LEU A 147 1.16 20.64 -1.57
CA LEU A 147 2.05 21.81 -1.71
C LEU A 147 1.67 22.69 -2.89
N TYR A 148 1.37 22.08 -4.04
CA TYR A 148 0.84 22.78 -5.22
C TYR A 148 -0.42 23.57 -4.89
N ALA A 149 -1.41 22.92 -4.26
CA ALA A 149 -2.68 23.56 -3.94
C ALA A 149 -2.53 24.66 -2.87
N ALA A 150 -1.64 24.50 -1.90
CA ALA A 150 -1.36 25.52 -0.89
C ALA A 150 -0.75 26.79 -1.53
N ASP A 151 0.21 26.61 -2.44
CA ASP A 151 0.79 27.73 -3.20
C ASP A 151 -0.23 28.36 -4.15
N ALA A 152 -1.13 27.57 -4.77
CA ALA A 152 -2.21 28.07 -5.62
C ALA A 152 -3.21 28.95 -4.83
N VAL A 153 -3.56 28.57 -3.60
CA VAL A 153 -4.38 29.41 -2.71
C VAL A 153 -3.68 30.74 -2.42
N ARG A 154 -2.37 30.71 -2.19
CA ARG A 154 -1.58 31.93 -1.93
C ARG A 154 -1.55 32.86 -3.14
N ILE A 155 -1.38 32.33 -4.36
CA ILE A 155 -1.41 33.11 -5.60
C ILE A 155 -2.80 33.72 -5.79
N ASN A 156 -3.87 32.94 -5.67
CA ASN A 156 -5.23 33.43 -5.85
C ASN A 156 -5.61 34.52 -4.83
N ARG A 157 -5.16 34.39 -3.58
CA ARG A 157 -5.32 35.47 -2.57
C ARG A 157 -4.62 36.76 -3.00
N SER A 158 -3.36 36.67 -3.45
CA SER A 158 -2.61 37.84 -3.92
C SER A 158 -3.29 38.49 -5.14
N THR A 159 -3.83 37.67 -6.06
CA THR A 159 -4.58 38.17 -7.23
C THR A 159 -5.85 38.89 -6.80
N ALA A 160 -6.63 38.30 -5.87
CA ALA A 160 -7.84 38.91 -5.37
C ALA A 160 -7.57 40.20 -4.56
N GLU A 161 -6.50 40.27 -3.81
CA GLU A 161 -6.07 41.53 -3.14
C GLU A 161 -5.75 42.63 -4.14
N ALA A 162 -5.08 42.30 -5.26
CA ALA A 162 -4.81 43.23 -6.34
C ALA A 162 -6.10 43.71 -7.01
N SER A 163 -7.03 42.79 -7.35
CA SER A 163 -8.33 43.11 -7.93
C SER A 163 -9.19 43.95 -6.99
N LYS A 164 -9.15 43.69 -5.68
CA LYS A 164 -9.80 44.48 -4.67
C LYS A 164 -9.30 45.94 -4.67
N ALA A 165 -7.97 46.11 -4.67
CA ALA A 165 -7.40 47.44 -4.71
C ALA A 165 -7.75 48.20 -5.99
N GLN A 166 -7.85 47.49 -7.13
CA GLN A 166 -8.29 48.07 -8.39
C GLN A 166 -9.77 48.47 -8.36
N ARG A 167 -10.65 47.60 -7.83
CA ARG A 167 -12.06 47.87 -7.66
C ARG A 167 -12.33 49.09 -6.72
N ASP A 168 -11.63 49.13 -5.57
CA ASP A 168 -11.76 50.21 -4.60
C ASP A 168 -11.33 51.55 -5.22
N ARG A 169 -10.27 51.56 -6.01
CA ARG A 169 -9.86 52.75 -6.79
C ARG A 169 -10.90 53.13 -7.84
N ALA A 170 -11.44 52.15 -8.56
CA ALA A 170 -12.45 52.39 -9.58
C ALA A 170 -13.76 52.97 -8.98
N GLU A 171 -14.13 52.62 -7.76
CA GLU A 171 -15.24 53.20 -7.03
C GLU A 171 -15.05 54.71 -6.80
N GLU A 172 -13.84 55.12 -6.41
CA GLU A 172 -13.48 56.53 -6.27
C GLU A 172 -13.48 57.26 -7.63
N MET A 173 -12.95 56.62 -8.69
CA MET A 173 -12.97 57.20 -10.04
C MET A 173 -14.40 57.33 -10.60
N LEU A 174 -15.30 56.40 -10.30
CA LEU A 174 -16.71 56.52 -10.66
C LEU A 174 -17.38 57.67 -9.93
N ARG A 175 -17.08 57.86 -8.65
CA ARG A 175 -17.62 58.97 -7.84
C ARG A 175 -17.20 60.34 -8.37
N THR A 176 -15.98 60.44 -8.91
CA THR A 176 -15.45 61.65 -9.53
C THR A 176 -15.84 61.80 -11.00
N GLY A 177 -16.54 60.83 -11.58
CA GLY A 177 -16.92 60.83 -13.00
C GLY A 177 -15.78 60.50 -13.96
N SER A 178 -14.65 60.01 -13.47
CA SER A 178 -13.46 59.73 -14.27
C SER A 178 -13.51 58.37 -15.04
N ILE A 179 -14.41 57.46 -14.65
CA ILE A 179 -14.69 56.20 -15.38
C ILE A 179 -16.19 55.98 -15.51
N SER A 180 -16.56 55.12 -16.45
CA SER A 180 -17.94 54.73 -16.67
C SER A 180 -18.45 53.72 -15.63
N ARG A 181 -19.79 53.65 -15.47
CA ARG A 181 -20.44 52.63 -14.64
C ARG A 181 -20.18 51.22 -15.18
N VAL A 182 -19.97 51.07 -16.48
CA VAL A 182 -19.65 49.80 -17.14
C VAL A 182 -18.24 49.33 -16.72
N ASP A 183 -17.24 50.20 -16.75
CA ASP A 183 -15.86 49.90 -16.33
C ASP A 183 -15.82 49.50 -14.86
N PHE A 184 -16.52 50.22 -13.97
CA PHE A 184 -16.62 49.82 -12.56
C PHE A 184 -17.26 48.45 -12.41
N ALA A 185 -18.36 48.15 -13.12
CA ALA A 185 -19.03 46.86 -13.05
C ALA A 185 -18.09 45.70 -13.53
N GLN A 186 -17.24 45.94 -14.54
CA GLN A 186 -16.26 44.98 -15.00
C GLN A 186 -15.23 44.68 -13.90
N LEU A 187 -14.67 45.67 -13.25
CA LEU A 187 -13.69 45.48 -12.16
C LEU A 187 -14.32 44.84 -10.92
N GLN A 188 -15.57 45.20 -10.59
CA GLN A 188 -16.31 44.49 -9.54
C GLN A 188 -16.54 43.02 -9.87
N SER A 189 -16.88 42.71 -11.14
CA SER A 189 -17.04 41.33 -11.61
C SER A 189 -15.73 40.54 -11.55
N GLN A 190 -14.60 41.17 -11.95
CA GLN A 190 -13.29 40.55 -11.86
C GLN A 190 -12.92 40.22 -10.39
N TYR A 191 -13.08 41.15 -9.48
CA TYR A 191 -12.84 40.91 -8.06
C TYR A 191 -13.68 39.76 -7.50
N SER A 192 -14.98 39.72 -7.83
CA SER A 192 -15.87 38.61 -7.41
C SER A 192 -15.44 37.26 -8.03
N SER A 193 -14.92 37.25 -9.26
CA SER A 193 -14.35 36.06 -9.90
C SER A 193 -13.10 35.60 -9.19
N ASP A 194 -12.22 36.51 -8.79
CA ASP A 194 -10.98 36.15 -8.10
C ASP A 194 -11.25 35.65 -6.67
N GLU A 195 -12.25 36.20 -5.96
CA GLU A 195 -12.72 35.64 -4.68
C GLU A 195 -13.26 34.21 -4.84
N TYR A 196 -14.03 33.97 -5.90
CA TYR A 196 -14.51 32.62 -6.21
C TYR A 196 -13.34 31.64 -6.43
N GLN A 197 -12.27 32.05 -7.12
CA GLN A 197 -11.08 31.22 -7.33
C GLN A 197 -10.37 30.87 -6.01
N ILE A 198 -10.39 31.74 -4.99
CA ILE A 198 -9.87 31.41 -3.65
C ILE A 198 -10.65 30.26 -3.04
N VAL A 199 -11.98 30.28 -3.13
CA VAL A 199 -12.83 29.22 -2.58
C VAL A 199 -12.58 27.89 -3.30
N VAL A 200 -12.48 27.89 -4.63
CA VAL A 200 -12.18 26.69 -5.42
C VAL A 200 -10.80 26.12 -5.07
N ALA A 201 -9.77 26.97 -4.99
CA ALA A 201 -8.43 26.53 -4.63
C ALA A 201 -8.37 26.00 -3.19
N GLY A 202 -9.08 26.64 -2.25
CA GLY A 202 -9.21 26.17 -0.87
C GLY A 202 -9.82 24.77 -0.79
N SER A 203 -10.95 24.58 -1.47
CA SER A 203 -11.62 23.27 -1.54
C SER A 203 -10.71 22.19 -2.17
N THR A 204 -9.93 22.56 -3.19
CA THR A 204 -8.96 21.66 -3.81
C THR A 204 -7.84 21.24 -2.82
N LEU A 205 -7.33 22.20 -2.06
CA LEU A 205 -6.34 21.93 -1.00
C LEU A 205 -6.89 20.97 0.07
N ASP A 206 -8.13 21.22 0.50
CA ASP A 206 -8.78 20.38 1.52
C ASP A 206 -9.00 18.95 1.01
N ASN A 207 -9.33 18.78 -0.28
CA ASN A 207 -9.44 17.47 -0.90
C ASN A 207 -8.10 16.73 -0.97
N TYR A 208 -7.00 17.40 -1.32
CA TYR A 208 -5.68 16.78 -1.31
C TYR A 208 -5.19 16.45 0.10
N LYS A 209 -5.47 17.31 1.08
CA LYS A 209 -5.22 17.00 2.49
C LYS A 209 -5.99 15.75 2.94
N LEU A 210 -7.25 15.61 2.52
CA LEU A 210 -8.05 14.42 2.81
C LEU A 210 -7.44 13.16 2.19
N GLN A 211 -6.97 13.21 0.94
CA GLN A 211 -6.31 12.08 0.29
C GLN A 211 -5.03 11.68 1.03
N LEU A 212 -4.19 12.66 1.40
CA LEU A 212 -2.98 12.41 2.17
C LEU A 212 -3.29 11.82 3.55
N LYS A 213 -4.32 12.35 4.22
CA LYS A 213 -4.82 11.85 5.50
C LYS A 213 -5.26 10.39 5.42
N GLN A 214 -5.95 10.00 4.34
CA GLN A 214 -6.37 8.61 4.09
C GLN A 214 -5.17 7.68 3.88
N LEU A 215 -4.15 8.11 3.13
CA LEU A 215 -2.92 7.32 2.94
C LEU A 215 -2.15 7.09 4.25
N LEU A 216 -2.25 8.04 5.17
CA LEU A 216 -1.64 7.96 6.50
C LEU A 216 -2.51 7.20 7.52
N GLU A 217 -3.75 6.84 7.17
CA GLU A 217 -4.72 6.21 8.09
C GLU A 217 -4.97 7.04 9.36
N LEU A 218 -4.94 8.38 9.24
CA LEU A 218 -5.22 9.27 10.37
C LEU A 218 -6.73 9.30 10.68
N ASP A 219 -7.06 9.52 11.95
CA ASP A 219 -8.45 9.64 12.38
C ASP A 219 -9.16 10.83 11.69
N ILE A 220 -10.47 10.73 11.51
CA ILE A 220 -11.27 11.74 10.82
C ILE A 220 -11.19 13.11 11.50
N MET A 221 -10.97 13.14 12.80
CA MET A 221 -10.88 14.36 13.62
C MET A 221 -9.47 14.96 13.66
N GLU A 222 -8.43 14.23 13.24
CA GLU A 222 -7.07 14.78 13.19
C GLU A 222 -6.92 15.75 12.03
N GLU A 223 -6.28 16.90 12.28
CA GLU A 223 -5.94 17.87 11.25
C GLU A 223 -4.67 17.47 10.51
N MET A 224 -4.72 17.51 9.18
CA MET A 224 -3.57 17.29 8.32
C MET A 224 -3.08 18.62 7.74
N ASN A 225 -1.95 19.10 8.26
CA ASN A 225 -1.30 20.31 7.77
C ASN A 225 0.11 19.96 7.27
N PRO A 226 0.30 19.84 5.93
CA PRO A 226 1.63 19.61 5.38
C PRO A 226 2.52 20.82 5.62
N ALA A 227 3.77 20.58 5.99
CA ALA A 227 4.78 21.63 6.03
C ALA A 227 4.98 22.14 4.60
N VAL A 228 4.90 23.46 4.41
CA VAL A 228 5.11 24.11 3.10
C VAL A 228 6.50 24.78 3.14
N PRO A 229 7.54 24.05 2.78
CA PRO A 229 8.89 24.60 2.80
C PRO A 229 9.14 25.48 1.57
N GLY A 230 10.07 26.41 1.70
CA GLY A 230 10.56 27.19 0.58
C GLY A 230 11.40 26.34 -0.36
N VAL A 231 10.82 25.86 -1.45
CA VAL A 231 11.56 25.10 -2.47
C VAL A 231 12.55 26.00 -3.22
N LYS A 232 13.82 25.66 -3.15
CA LYS A 232 14.87 26.35 -3.89
C LYS A 232 14.83 26.02 -5.37
N GLU A 233 15.06 26.99 -6.22
CA GLU A 233 15.10 26.82 -7.67
C GLU A 233 16.13 25.79 -8.13
N GLU A 234 17.26 25.72 -7.45
CA GLU A 234 18.34 24.76 -7.73
C GLU A 234 17.85 23.31 -7.67
N ASN A 235 16.90 23.01 -6.80
CA ASN A 235 16.30 21.68 -6.67
C ASN A 235 15.39 21.35 -7.87
N VAL A 236 14.72 22.35 -8.46
CA VAL A 236 13.87 22.17 -9.64
C VAL A 236 14.72 21.94 -10.89
N LEU A 237 15.85 22.62 -11.01
CA LEU A 237 16.75 22.56 -12.18
C LEU A 237 17.94 21.60 -11.97
N LYS A 238 17.85 20.70 -10.99
CA LYS A 238 18.86 19.68 -10.76
C LYS A 238 19.08 18.84 -12.01
N ALA A 239 20.36 18.62 -12.37
CA ALA A 239 20.69 17.75 -13.49
C ALA A 239 20.17 16.33 -13.27
N LEU A 240 19.48 15.79 -14.27
CA LEU A 240 18.96 14.43 -14.24
C LEU A 240 20.11 13.44 -14.52
N PRO A 241 20.13 12.29 -13.83
CA PRO A 241 21.11 11.23 -14.12
C PRO A 241 20.87 10.65 -15.52
N PRO A 242 21.88 10.00 -16.14
CA PRO A 242 21.69 9.33 -17.42
C PRO A 242 20.61 8.24 -17.37
N LYS A 243 19.70 8.24 -18.35
CA LYS A 243 18.55 7.30 -18.40
C LYS A 243 18.96 5.82 -18.21
N ASN A 244 20.06 5.41 -18.86
CA ASN A 244 20.52 4.03 -18.78
C ASN A 244 20.99 3.64 -17.37
N GLU A 245 21.66 4.57 -16.66
CA GLU A 245 22.13 4.34 -15.29
C GLU A 245 20.96 4.17 -14.32
N VAL A 246 19.90 4.97 -14.46
CA VAL A 246 18.67 4.84 -13.66
C VAL A 246 18.04 3.46 -13.89
N TYR A 247 17.95 3.01 -15.14
CA TYR A 247 17.35 1.72 -15.47
C TYR A 247 18.17 0.54 -14.94
N GLU A 248 19.50 0.56 -15.14
CA GLU A 248 20.37 -0.51 -14.62
C GLU A 248 20.34 -0.62 -13.10
N THR A 249 20.24 0.54 -12.43
CA THR A 249 20.11 0.59 -10.98
C THR A 249 18.74 0.07 -10.55
N ALA A 250 17.67 0.49 -11.22
CA ALA A 250 16.31 0.05 -10.93
C ALA A 250 16.15 -1.48 -11.08
N LEU A 251 16.75 -2.10 -12.11
CA LEU A 251 16.75 -3.55 -12.27
C LEU A 251 17.38 -4.31 -11.09
N LYS A 252 18.36 -3.70 -10.41
CA LYS A 252 19.06 -4.32 -9.27
C LYS A 252 18.35 -4.09 -7.94
N VAL A 253 17.69 -2.94 -7.80
CA VAL A 253 17.16 -2.46 -6.52
C VAL A 253 15.66 -2.74 -6.37
N MET A 254 14.89 -2.75 -7.46
CA MET A 254 13.43 -2.88 -7.39
C MET A 254 13.00 -4.28 -6.93
N PRO A 255 12.22 -4.40 -5.84
CA PRO A 255 11.82 -5.67 -5.23
C PRO A 255 11.06 -6.59 -6.19
N GLN A 256 10.21 -6.03 -7.08
CA GLN A 256 9.42 -6.78 -8.04
C GLN A 256 10.28 -7.60 -9.02
N ILE A 257 11.46 -7.11 -9.40
CA ILE A 257 12.36 -7.84 -10.29
C ILE A 257 12.95 -9.06 -9.56
N ARG A 258 13.40 -8.86 -8.33
CA ARG A 258 13.92 -9.94 -7.50
C ARG A 258 12.85 -10.96 -7.13
N ARG A 259 11.63 -10.52 -6.87
CA ARG A 259 10.48 -11.40 -6.64
C ARG A 259 10.18 -12.26 -7.87
N GLY A 260 10.25 -11.69 -9.07
CA GLY A 260 10.10 -12.43 -10.33
C GLY A 260 11.18 -13.52 -10.50
N GLU A 261 12.44 -13.24 -10.16
CA GLU A 261 13.53 -14.25 -10.16
C GLU A 261 13.25 -15.40 -9.19
N LEU A 262 12.78 -15.09 -7.98
CA LEU A 262 12.36 -16.11 -7.00
C LEU A 262 11.14 -16.90 -7.47
N GLY A 263 10.24 -16.28 -8.25
CA GLY A 263 9.11 -16.96 -8.90
C GLY A 263 9.57 -18.05 -9.85
N ILE A 264 10.63 -17.79 -10.65
CA ILE A 264 11.28 -18.82 -11.50
C ILE A 264 11.87 -19.94 -10.64
N GLU A 265 12.52 -19.62 -9.52
CA GLU A 265 13.08 -20.63 -8.62
C GLU A 265 11.97 -21.48 -7.99
N ALA A 266 10.87 -20.89 -7.56
CA ALA A 266 9.70 -21.60 -7.03
C ALA A 266 9.10 -22.55 -8.09
N ALA A 267 8.95 -22.11 -9.34
CA ALA A 267 8.45 -22.92 -10.44
C ALA A 267 9.39 -24.10 -10.78
N LYS A 268 10.73 -23.93 -10.69
CA LYS A 268 11.70 -25.03 -10.83
C LYS A 268 11.54 -26.07 -9.71
N LEU A 269 11.27 -25.62 -8.49
CA LEU A 269 11.02 -26.52 -7.36
C LEU A 269 9.68 -27.25 -7.54
N GLU A 270 8.66 -26.60 -8.08
CA GLU A 270 7.38 -27.24 -8.40
C GLU A 270 7.53 -28.30 -9.50
N GLU A 271 8.28 -28.03 -10.56
CA GLU A 271 8.60 -29.05 -11.58
C GLU A 271 9.32 -30.26 -10.93
N LYS A 272 10.27 -30.00 -10.03
CA LYS A 272 10.96 -31.07 -9.29
C LYS A 272 10.00 -31.86 -8.40
N SER A 273 9.06 -31.20 -7.74
CA SER A 273 8.00 -31.81 -6.93
C SER A 273 7.10 -32.70 -7.80
N ALA A 274 6.68 -32.21 -8.96
CA ALA A 274 5.86 -32.96 -9.91
C ALA A 274 6.59 -34.25 -10.41
N ARG A 275 7.91 -34.20 -10.64
CA ARG A 275 8.72 -35.34 -11.03
C ARG A 275 8.81 -36.42 -9.90
N ALA A 276 8.67 -36.01 -8.64
CA ALA A 276 8.66 -36.92 -7.51
C ALA A 276 7.52 -37.95 -7.61
N GLY A 277 6.42 -37.65 -8.27
CA GLY A 277 5.31 -38.59 -8.49
C GLY A 277 5.62 -39.83 -9.33
N PHE A 278 6.82 -39.89 -9.97
CA PHE A 278 7.29 -41.12 -10.64
C PHE A 278 8.08 -42.05 -9.73
N PHE A 279 8.45 -41.59 -8.56
CA PHE A 279 9.23 -42.38 -7.61
C PHE A 279 8.35 -43.15 -6.64
N PRO A 280 8.83 -44.24 -6.05
CA PRO A 280 8.11 -44.91 -4.97
C PRO A 280 7.89 -44.01 -3.76
N SER A 281 6.82 -44.28 -3.02
CA SER A 281 6.61 -43.68 -1.69
C SER A 281 6.66 -44.71 -0.60
N ILE A 282 7.25 -44.36 0.55
CA ILE A 282 7.36 -45.17 1.75
C ILE A 282 6.71 -44.42 2.90
N SER A 283 5.72 -45.04 3.52
CA SER A 283 5.06 -44.51 4.71
C SER A 283 5.13 -45.51 5.88
N LEU A 284 5.34 -44.98 7.06
CA LEU A 284 5.27 -45.69 8.33
C LEU A 284 3.98 -45.30 9.03
N SER A 285 3.25 -46.32 9.51
CA SER A 285 2.08 -46.14 10.39
C SER A 285 2.25 -46.98 11.65
N ALA A 286 1.82 -46.43 12.77
CA ALA A 286 1.69 -47.15 14.03
C ALA A 286 0.32 -46.81 14.64
N SER A 287 -0.36 -47.80 15.15
CA SER A 287 -1.66 -47.58 15.79
C SER A 287 -1.85 -48.47 17.00
N VAL A 288 -2.54 -47.93 17.98
CA VAL A 288 -3.10 -48.69 19.08
C VAL A 288 -4.63 -48.50 19.06
N GLY A 289 -5.35 -49.58 19.21
CA GLY A 289 -6.79 -49.51 19.12
C GLY A 289 -7.52 -50.55 19.98
N THR A 290 -8.73 -50.27 20.29
CA THR A 290 -9.66 -51.22 20.96
C THR A 290 -11.13 -50.87 20.57
N GLY A 291 -12.05 -51.72 20.96
CA GLY A 291 -13.44 -51.48 20.70
C GLY A 291 -14.39 -52.42 21.40
N HIS A 292 -15.67 -52.14 21.37
CA HIS A 292 -16.74 -53.00 21.86
C HIS A 292 -17.89 -53.07 20.85
N MET A 293 -18.69 -54.10 20.97
CA MET A 293 -19.86 -54.37 20.14
C MET A 293 -20.96 -54.94 21.00
N SER A 294 -22.20 -54.49 20.84
CA SER A 294 -23.34 -54.93 21.62
C SER A 294 -23.76 -56.38 21.33
N ASN A 295 -23.50 -56.91 20.13
CA ASN A 295 -23.84 -58.24 19.67
C ASN A 295 -22.73 -59.24 20.02
N ASN A 296 -22.16 -59.18 21.22
CA ASN A 296 -21.10 -60.07 21.71
C ASN A 296 -21.44 -60.51 23.11
N ASP A 297 -21.20 -61.79 23.40
CA ASP A 297 -21.51 -62.42 24.70
C ASP A 297 -20.70 -61.88 25.86
N PHE A 298 -19.63 -61.10 25.58
CA PHE A 298 -18.77 -60.52 26.61
C PHE A 298 -19.24 -59.11 26.97
N GLU A 299 -19.17 -58.77 28.26
CA GLU A 299 -19.41 -57.43 28.76
C GLU A 299 -18.48 -56.42 28.09
N SER A 300 -18.94 -55.20 27.79
CA SER A 300 -18.22 -54.16 27.07
C SER A 300 -16.83 -53.83 27.66
N GLY A 301 -16.71 -53.85 29.00
CA GLY A 301 -15.43 -53.68 29.69
C GLY A 301 -14.42 -54.77 29.38
N SER A 302 -14.83 -56.05 29.34
CA SER A 302 -14.00 -57.16 28.97
C SER A 302 -13.59 -57.12 27.50
N GLN A 303 -14.50 -56.67 26.63
CA GLN A 303 -14.19 -56.50 25.18
C GLN A 303 -13.12 -55.47 24.95
N ILE A 304 -13.10 -54.34 25.67
CA ILE A 304 -12.07 -53.30 25.54
C ILE A 304 -10.68 -53.88 25.79
N TRP A 305 -10.51 -54.69 26.80
CA TRP A 305 -9.20 -55.35 27.09
C TRP A 305 -8.87 -56.43 26.09
N ASN A 306 -9.79 -57.29 25.73
CA ASN A 306 -9.59 -58.44 24.87
C ASN A 306 -9.40 -58.04 23.39
N ARG A 307 -9.87 -56.87 22.98
CA ARG A 307 -9.75 -56.32 21.62
C ARG A 307 -8.63 -55.28 21.48
N PHE A 308 -7.90 -55.02 22.57
CA PHE A 308 -6.75 -54.15 22.51
C PHE A 308 -5.72 -54.75 21.52
N ASN A 309 -5.30 -53.92 20.58
CA ASN A 309 -4.36 -54.30 19.56
C ASN A 309 -3.35 -53.20 19.26
N GLU A 310 -2.17 -53.55 18.88
CA GLU A 310 -1.10 -52.69 18.43
C GLU A 310 -0.71 -53.10 17.01
N ASN A 311 -0.56 -52.13 16.14
CA ASN A 311 -0.16 -52.36 14.76
C ASN A 311 0.97 -51.41 14.37
N VAL A 312 2.03 -51.95 13.75
CA VAL A 312 3.07 -51.12 13.10
C VAL A 312 3.21 -51.63 11.67
N GLY A 313 3.04 -50.74 10.72
CA GLY A 313 3.04 -51.05 9.30
C GLY A 313 3.98 -50.16 8.51
N LEU A 314 4.72 -50.74 7.59
CA LEU A 314 5.50 -50.04 6.58
C LEU A 314 4.86 -50.32 5.21
N THR A 315 4.44 -49.24 4.54
CA THR A 315 3.80 -49.37 3.22
C THR A 315 4.73 -48.77 2.16
N LEU A 316 5.08 -49.61 1.16
CA LEU A 316 5.77 -49.19 -0.05
C LEU A 316 4.78 -49.14 -1.20
N ASN A 317 4.58 -47.97 -1.80
CA ASN A 317 3.74 -47.80 -2.97
C ASN A 317 4.61 -47.43 -4.18
N ILE A 318 4.59 -48.27 -5.21
CA ILE A 318 5.35 -48.08 -6.46
C ILE A 318 4.37 -47.79 -7.59
N PRO A 319 4.36 -46.57 -8.16
CA PRO A 319 3.46 -46.24 -9.28
C PRO A 319 3.97 -46.87 -10.58
N ILE A 320 3.38 -48.00 -11.03
CA ILE A 320 3.74 -48.67 -12.27
C ILE A 320 3.07 -48.00 -13.48
N PHE A 321 1.79 -47.71 -13.36
CA PHE A 321 1.02 -47.03 -14.38
C PHE A 321 0.02 -46.07 -13.74
N SER A 322 0.11 -44.75 -14.08
CA SER A 322 -0.66 -43.69 -13.44
C SER A 322 -1.65 -43.01 -14.41
N ASN A 323 -2.11 -43.71 -15.46
CA ASN A 323 -3.04 -43.16 -16.47
C ASN A 323 -2.59 -41.76 -16.96
N ARG A 324 -1.30 -41.60 -17.26
CA ARG A 324 -0.66 -40.35 -17.70
C ARG A 324 -0.65 -39.21 -16.62
N LYS A 325 -1.22 -39.39 -15.42
CA LYS A 325 -1.33 -38.37 -14.38
C LYS A 325 0.01 -37.68 -14.09
N ASN A 326 1.06 -38.47 -13.78
CA ASN A 326 2.39 -37.94 -13.43
C ASN A 326 3.04 -37.22 -14.61
N ARG A 327 2.94 -37.77 -15.83
CA ARG A 327 3.46 -37.14 -17.03
C ARG A 327 2.78 -35.79 -17.34
N THR A 328 1.46 -35.73 -17.15
CA THR A 328 0.69 -34.49 -17.31
C THR A 328 1.07 -33.46 -16.26
N ALA A 329 1.26 -33.85 -14.99
CA ALA A 329 1.71 -32.97 -13.93
C ALA A 329 3.06 -32.34 -14.23
N VAL A 330 4.05 -33.14 -14.67
CA VAL A 330 5.37 -32.62 -15.08
C VAL A 330 5.28 -31.69 -16.29
N ASN A 331 4.48 -32.04 -17.30
CA ASN A 331 4.34 -31.18 -18.46
C ASN A 331 3.67 -29.84 -18.11
N LYS A 332 2.64 -29.84 -17.24
CA LYS A 332 2.02 -28.60 -16.73
C LYS A 332 3.03 -27.78 -15.93
N ALA A 333 3.82 -28.38 -15.07
CA ALA A 333 4.86 -27.68 -14.30
C ALA A 333 5.94 -27.06 -15.20
N LYS A 334 6.31 -27.72 -16.32
CA LYS A 334 7.22 -27.14 -17.31
C LYS A 334 6.62 -25.94 -18.03
N ILE A 335 5.32 -26.00 -18.37
CA ILE A 335 4.61 -24.85 -18.96
C ILE A 335 4.58 -23.70 -17.97
N ALA A 336 4.21 -23.96 -16.70
CA ALA A 336 4.20 -22.94 -15.65
C ALA A 336 5.60 -22.32 -15.42
N LEU A 337 6.67 -23.13 -15.52
CA LEU A 337 8.05 -22.60 -15.46
C LEU A 337 8.34 -21.66 -16.64
N ASN A 338 7.90 -22.00 -17.85
CA ASN A 338 8.05 -21.10 -19.00
C ASN A 338 7.24 -19.82 -18.82
N ASP A 339 6.02 -19.92 -18.28
CA ASP A 339 5.19 -18.75 -17.96
C ASP A 339 5.88 -17.84 -16.94
N SER A 340 6.55 -18.40 -15.92
CA SER A 340 7.32 -17.61 -14.96
C SER A 340 8.49 -16.83 -15.60
N TYR A 341 9.14 -17.36 -16.63
CA TYR A 341 10.14 -16.61 -17.41
C TYR A 341 9.53 -15.47 -18.19
N LEU A 342 8.36 -15.69 -18.80
CA LEU A 342 7.63 -14.65 -19.55
C LEU A 342 7.15 -13.56 -18.61
N GLU A 343 6.63 -13.93 -17.44
CA GLU A 343 6.20 -12.99 -16.41
C GLU A 343 7.36 -12.12 -15.90
N TRP A 344 8.52 -12.73 -15.61
CA TRP A 344 9.72 -11.98 -15.24
C TRP A 344 10.16 -11.00 -16.34
N THR A 345 10.12 -11.42 -17.60
CA THR A 345 10.41 -10.54 -18.75
C THR A 345 9.38 -9.41 -18.86
N SER A 346 8.10 -9.69 -18.58
CA SER A 346 7.05 -8.68 -18.54
C SER A 346 7.28 -7.63 -17.46
N LEU A 347 7.67 -8.07 -16.24
CA LEU A 347 8.01 -7.16 -15.14
C LEU A 347 9.18 -6.23 -15.49
N GLN A 348 10.21 -6.75 -16.17
CA GLN A 348 11.34 -5.91 -16.63
C GLN A 348 10.88 -4.86 -17.65
N LYS A 349 10.01 -5.23 -18.61
CA LYS A 349 9.47 -4.29 -19.60
C LYS A 349 8.54 -3.25 -18.97
N GLU A 350 7.77 -3.66 -17.98
CA GLU A 350 6.92 -2.74 -17.22
C GLU A 350 7.75 -1.73 -16.42
N LEU A 351 8.77 -2.19 -15.73
CA LEU A 351 9.72 -1.32 -15.04
C LEU A 351 10.37 -0.33 -16.00
N LEU A 352 10.86 -0.81 -17.15
CA LEU A 352 11.45 0.05 -18.17
C LEU A 352 10.47 1.14 -18.63
N ARG A 353 9.22 0.75 -18.94
CA ARG A 353 8.18 1.68 -19.39
C ARG A 353 7.90 2.75 -18.32
N ASN A 354 7.72 2.32 -17.07
CA ASN A 354 7.38 3.24 -15.98
C ASN A 354 8.53 4.20 -15.68
N MET A 355 9.77 3.70 -15.67
CA MET A 355 10.97 4.53 -15.50
C MET A 355 11.17 5.49 -16.67
N GLU A 356 11.00 5.02 -17.92
CA GLU A 356 11.12 5.86 -19.10
C GLU A 356 10.08 6.97 -19.14
N SER A 357 8.82 6.67 -18.75
CA SER A 357 7.78 7.68 -18.60
C SER A 357 8.18 8.73 -17.57
N ALA A 358 8.60 8.31 -16.37
CA ALA A 358 9.02 9.23 -15.32
C ALA A 358 10.23 10.10 -15.75
N TYR A 359 11.16 9.54 -16.52
CA TYR A 359 12.29 10.28 -17.05
C TYR A 359 11.88 11.33 -18.08
N LEU A 360 11.00 10.96 -19.02
CA LEU A 360 10.46 11.89 -20.02
C LEU A 360 9.65 13.01 -19.37
N ASP A 361 8.85 12.66 -18.34
CA ASP A 361 8.08 13.62 -17.58
C ASP A 361 9.01 14.61 -16.85
N ALA A 362 10.13 14.15 -16.26
CA ALA A 362 11.11 15.01 -15.62
C ALA A 362 11.76 15.98 -16.62
N VAL A 363 12.21 15.48 -17.78
CA VAL A 363 12.82 16.33 -18.84
C VAL A 363 11.82 17.35 -19.36
N SER A 364 10.59 16.91 -19.64
CA SER A 364 9.53 17.79 -20.15
C SER A 364 9.13 18.86 -19.12
N ALA A 365 8.97 18.45 -17.85
CA ALA A 365 8.58 19.36 -16.78
C ALA A 365 9.67 20.43 -16.52
N GLN A 366 10.96 20.08 -16.57
CA GLN A 366 12.04 21.07 -16.46
C GLN A 366 12.00 22.07 -17.61
N ALA A 367 11.80 21.62 -18.85
CA ALA A 367 11.69 22.52 -20.01
C ALA A 367 10.45 23.42 -19.91
N GLN A 368 9.32 22.88 -19.46
CA GLN A 368 8.09 23.64 -19.19
C GLN A 368 8.31 24.68 -18.10
N TYR A 369 9.01 24.33 -17.02
CA TYR A 369 9.31 25.26 -15.93
C TYR A 369 10.14 26.47 -16.41
N LEU A 370 11.19 26.24 -17.18
CA LEU A 370 12.01 27.31 -17.75
C LEU A 370 11.18 28.23 -18.65
N SER A 371 10.38 27.66 -19.56
CA SER A 371 9.54 28.43 -20.47
C SER A 371 8.44 29.20 -19.72
N ALA A 372 7.83 28.58 -18.72
CA ALA A 372 6.79 29.21 -17.90
C ALA A 372 7.36 30.38 -17.07
N ARG A 373 8.59 30.27 -16.55
CA ARG A 373 9.28 31.37 -15.84
C ARG A 373 9.52 32.59 -16.74
N GLU A 374 10.01 32.36 -17.94
CA GLU A 374 10.22 33.46 -18.89
C GLU A 374 8.86 34.12 -19.23
N LYS A 375 7.81 33.35 -19.45
CA LYS A 375 6.46 33.87 -19.67
C LYS A 375 5.97 34.66 -18.47
N GLU A 376 6.12 34.15 -17.25
CA GLU A 376 5.68 34.82 -16.01
C GLU A 376 6.41 36.15 -15.84
N LYS A 377 7.70 36.20 -16.10
CA LYS A 377 8.52 37.43 -16.03
C LYS A 377 7.93 38.53 -16.92
N TYR A 378 7.67 38.24 -18.19
CA TYR A 378 7.17 39.26 -19.12
C TYR A 378 5.66 39.54 -18.92
N ALA A 379 4.87 38.56 -18.48
CA ALA A 379 3.48 38.80 -18.11
C ALA A 379 3.37 39.71 -16.89
N ARG A 380 4.27 39.58 -15.91
CA ARG A 380 4.39 40.47 -14.76
C ARG A 380 4.71 41.90 -15.21
N GLU A 381 5.76 42.04 -16.01
CA GLU A 381 6.15 43.36 -16.53
C GLU A 381 5.04 44.03 -17.31
N SER A 382 4.37 43.28 -18.19
CA SER A 382 3.21 43.76 -18.95
C SER A 382 2.06 44.20 -18.03
N TYR A 383 1.74 43.44 -17.00
CA TYR A 383 0.69 43.76 -16.04
C TYR A 383 1.04 45.03 -15.23
N GLU A 384 2.28 45.11 -14.73
CA GLU A 384 2.75 46.27 -13.96
C GLU A 384 2.68 47.59 -14.80
N LEU A 385 3.18 47.56 -16.05
CA LEU A 385 3.13 48.68 -16.96
C LEU A 385 1.68 49.05 -17.36
N THR A 386 0.83 48.07 -17.64
CA THR A 386 -0.59 48.27 -17.99
C THR A 386 -1.34 48.85 -16.80
N SER A 387 -1.07 48.38 -15.58
CA SER A 387 -1.67 48.90 -14.35
C SER A 387 -1.32 50.37 -14.12
N GLU A 388 -0.04 50.76 -14.36
CA GLU A 388 0.34 52.18 -14.28
C GLU A 388 -0.27 53.03 -15.37
N GLN A 389 -0.35 52.53 -16.62
CA GLN A 389 -1.01 53.22 -17.73
C GLN A 389 -2.54 53.38 -17.51
N PHE A 390 -3.15 52.38 -16.94
CA PHE A 390 -4.58 52.49 -16.50
C PHE A 390 -4.75 53.58 -15.43
N ARG A 391 -3.81 53.65 -14.47
CA ARG A 391 -3.83 54.67 -13.41
C ARG A 391 -3.84 56.09 -13.91
N VAL A 392 -3.11 56.34 -15.03
CA VAL A 392 -3.04 57.66 -15.65
C VAL A 392 -4.02 57.85 -16.81
N GLY A 393 -4.93 56.91 -17.02
CA GLY A 393 -6.02 57.01 -18.02
C GLY A 393 -5.60 56.75 -19.47
N VAL A 394 -4.42 56.16 -19.71
CA VAL A 394 -3.94 55.79 -21.06
C VAL A 394 -4.48 54.46 -21.53
N LYS A 395 -4.64 53.50 -20.63
CA LYS A 395 -5.22 52.18 -20.91
C LYS A 395 -6.64 52.06 -20.35
N ASN A 396 -7.44 51.16 -20.94
CA ASN A 396 -8.81 50.90 -20.52
C ASN A 396 -8.91 49.69 -19.55
N THR A 397 -10.09 49.53 -18.98
CA THR A 397 -10.38 48.45 -18.00
C THR A 397 -10.21 47.06 -18.56
N VAL A 398 -10.54 46.83 -19.82
CA VAL A 398 -10.42 45.51 -20.46
C VAL A 398 -8.94 45.10 -20.63
N GLU A 399 -8.10 46.06 -21.04
CA GLU A 399 -6.66 45.82 -21.18
C GLU A 399 -6.02 45.49 -19.83
N LEU A 400 -6.41 46.17 -18.76
CA LEU A 400 -5.95 45.90 -17.40
C LEU A 400 -6.36 44.49 -16.94
N ILE A 401 -7.63 44.12 -17.08
CA ILE A 401 -8.14 42.79 -16.70
C ILE A 401 -7.45 41.69 -17.51
N THR A 402 -7.24 41.90 -18.82
CA THR A 402 -6.56 40.96 -19.69
C THR A 402 -5.11 40.72 -19.22
N ALA A 403 -4.35 41.80 -18.98
CA ALA A 403 -2.96 41.68 -18.50
C ALA A 403 -2.87 41.00 -17.13
N GLN A 404 -3.82 41.27 -16.23
CA GLN A 404 -3.89 40.60 -14.92
C GLN A 404 -4.16 39.11 -15.06
N ASN A 405 -5.13 38.74 -15.90
CA ASN A 405 -5.47 37.34 -16.14
C ASN A 405 -4.31 36.55 -16.78
N GLU A 406 -3.59 37.18 -17.72
CA GLU A 406 -2.39 36.60 -18.34
C GLU A 406 -1.27 36.39 -17.31
N TYR A 407 -1.05 37.34 -16.42
CA TYR A 407 -0.07 37.21 -15.36
C TYR A 407 -0.46 36.11 -14.35
N SER A 408 -1.70 36.09 -13.89
CA SER A 408 -2.21 35.04 -13.01
C SER A 408 -2.10 33.64 -13.64
N ALA A 409 -2.45 33.50 -14.91
CA ALA A 409 -2.32 32.26 -15.65
C ALA A 409 -0.83 31.83 -15.79
N ALA A 410 0.07 32.77 -16.02
CA ALA A 410 1.52 32.49 -16.09
C ALA A 410 2.06 32.01 -14.73
N GLN A 411 1.66 32.62 -13.62
CA GLN A 411 2.02 32.17 -12.26
C GLN A 411 1.54 30.73 -12.01
N GLN A 412 0.31 30.38 -12.39
CA GLN A 412 -0.23 29.03 -12.24
C GLN A 412 0.58 28.00 -13.09
N GLN A 413 1.01 28.39 -14.30
CA GLN A 413 1.83 27.54 -15.15
C GLN A 413 3.22 27.28 -14.54
N VAL A 414 3.86 28.30 -13.98
CA VAL A 414 5.14 28.14 -13.25
C VAL A 414 4.97 27.19 -12.08
N LEU A 415 3.90 27.39 -11.29
CA LEU A 415 3.60 26.58 -10.12
C LEU A 415 3.40 25.11 -10.50
N GLN A 416 2.59 24.85 -11.52
CA GLN A 416 2.33 23.50 -12.00
C GLN A 416 3.61 22.81 -12.49
N ALA A 417 4.39 23.48 -13.33
CA ALA A 417 5.63 22.95 -13.85
C ALA A 417 6.66 22.69 -12.73
N LYS A 418 6.73 23.57 -11.74
CA LYS A 418 7.60 23.42 -10.56
C LYS A 418 7.31 22.11 -9.80
N TYR A 419 6.08 21.90 -9.40
CA TYR A 419 5.72 20.74 -8.60
C TYR A 419 5.73 19.43 -9.41
N LEU A 420 5.39 19.49 -10.71
CA LEU A 420 5.54 18.36 -11.60
C LEU A 420 7.01 17.93 -11.75
N THR A 421 7.92 18.88 -11.88
CA THR A 421 9.36 18.60 -11.94
C THR A 421 9.87 17.94 -10.67
N LEU A 422 9.52 18.49 -9.50
CA LEU A 422 9.91 17.93 -8.20
C LEU A 422 9.38 16.51 -8.01
N LEU A 423 8.11 16.27 -8.35
CA LEU A 423 7.52 14.95 -8.31
C LEU A 423 8.28 13.97 -9.21
N SER A 424 8.55 14.35 -10.46
CA SER A 424 9.22 13.46 -11.42
C SER A 424 10.67 13.15 -10.98
N ILE A 425 11.40 14.11 -10.42
CA ILE A 425 12.74 13.89 -9.86
C ILE A 425 12.67 12.91 -8.68
N GLU A 426 11.68 13.07 -7.79
CA GLU A 426 11.54 12.19 -6.65
C GLU A 426 11.14 10.76 -7.06
N LEU A 427 10.31 10.60 -8.09
CA LEU A 427 10.02 9.29 -8.65
C LEU A 427 11.28 8.61 -9.22
N LEU A 428 12.16 9.37 -9.90
CA LEU A 428 13.43 8.82 -10.37
C LEU A 428 14.35 8.42 -9.20
N ASN A 429 14.35 9.15 -8.10
CA ASN A 429 15.09 8.79 -6.88
C ASN A 429 14.56 7.46 -6.30
N ILE A 430 13.23 7.28 -6.27
CA ILE A 430 12.62 6.03 -5.81
C ILE A 430 13.06 4.85 -6.69
N TYR A 431 13.06 4.99 -8.02
CA TYR A 431 13.55 3.94 -8.91
C TYR A 431 15.05 3.63 -8.73
N GLN A 432 15.83 4.56 -8.23
CA GLN A 432 17.24 4.33 -7.88
C GLN A 432 17.42 3.78 -6.45
N GLY A 433 16.35 3.59 -5.69
CA GLY A 433 16.41 3.15 -4.30
C GLY A 433 16.98 4.20 -3.34
N LEU A 434 17.03 5.46 -3.75
CA LEU A 434 17.49 6.55 -2.90
C LEU A 434 16.43 6.92 -1.86
N PRO A 435 16.81 7.41 -0.66
CA PRO A 435 15.86 7.95 0.30
C PRO A 435 15.08 9.12 -0.32
N ALA A 436 13.97 9.52 0.33
CA ALA A 436 13.29 10.76 -0.06
C ALA A 436 14.30 11.92 0.03
N SER A 437 14.41 12.70 -1.05
CA SER A 437 15.34 13.81 -1.05
C SER A 437 14.83 14.91 -0.11
N ASP A 438 15.74 15.53 0.64
CA ASP A 438 15.47 16.81 1.28
C ASP A 438 15.29 17.85 0.16
N ILE A 439 14.05 17.88 -0.37
CA ILE A 439 13.65 18.81 -1.45
C ILE A 439 13.68 20.28 -0.95
N TYR A 440 14.05 20.46 0.30
CA TYR A 440 13.87 21.69 1.07
C TYR A 440 15.17 22.38 1.41
#